data_cf3dbd9b4797ef12bd89d4335909c247
#
_entry.id   cf3dbd9b4797ef12bd89d4335909c247
#
_cell.length_a   1.000
_cell.length_b   1.000
_cell.length_c   1.000
_cell.angle_alpha   90.00
_cell.angle_beta   90.00
_cell.angle_gamma   90.00
#
_symmetry.space_group_name_H-M   'P 1'
#
loop_
_entity.id
_entity.type
_entity.pdbx_description
1 polymer ?
#
loop_
_entity_poly.entity_id
_entity_poly.type
_entity_poly.pdbx_seq_one_letter_code
_entity_poly.pdbx_strand_id
1 'polypeptide(L)'
;RYRHREGISLVESDKAIVVSRANDQKEQRALHGLTRALVANMVTGVSEGFTRQLDLVGIGYTVEQKGNDILLNLGFSHAIYFQAPPEIEFEVSKRNTTLVVKGIDKQVVGQVAAKIRSLRKPEPYKGKGVRYSNEYVQRKAGKTVGSAAA
;
A
#
# COMPACT_ATOMS: atom_id res chain seq x y z
N ARG A 1 19.23 0.15 3.54
CA ARG A 1 20.54 -0.11 2.90
C ARG A 1 20.39 -1.31 1.96
N TYR A 2 20.70 -1.15 0.66
CA TYR A 2 20.63 -2.21 -0.36
C TYR A 2 22.05 -2.73 -0.67
N ARG A 3 22.23 -4.04 -0.70
CA ARG A 3 23.46 -4.69 -1.17
C ARG A 3 23.14 -5.36 -2.51
N HIS A 4 23.75 -4.88 -3.58
CA HIS A 4 23.59 -5.51 -4.91
C HIS A 4 24.28 -6.87 -4.97
N ARG A 5 23.82 -7.74 -5.82
CA ARG A 5 24.40 -9.07 -6.04
C ARG A 5 25.63 -9.02 -6.94
N GLU A 6 26.46 -10.05 -6.90
CA GLU A 6 27.63 -10.21 -7.75
C GLU A 6 27.25 -10.14 -9.24
N GLY A 7 28.14 -9.53 -10.03
CA GLY A 7 27.91 -9.32 -11.48
C GLY A 7 27.10 -8.10 -11.86
N ILE A 8 26.64 -7.30 -10.88
CA ILE A 8 26.01 -6.00 -11.12
C ILE A 8 26.93 -4.93 -10.53
N SER A 9 27.16 -3.88 -11.28
CA SER A 9 27.91 -2.70 -10.82
C SER A 9 27.04 -1.45 -10.89
N LEU A 10 27.25 -0.56 -9.92
CA LEU A 10 26.59 0.72 -9.80
C LEU A 10 27.66 1.80 -9.93
N VAL A 11 27.50 2.69 -10.88
CA VAL A 11 28.41 3.82 -11.12
C VAL A 11 27.58 5.10 -11.01
N GLU A 12 28.03 6.01 -10.15
CA GLU A 12 27.46 7.34 -10.05
C GLU A 12 28.08 8.22 -11.16
N SER A 13 27.23 8.83 -11.95
CA SER A 13 27.57 9.85 -12.94
C SER A 13 26.91 11.16 -12.53
N ASP A 14 27.37 12.31 -13.02
CA ASP A 14 27.02 13.67 -12.57
C ASP A 14 25.53 13.94 -12.28
N LYS A 15 24.61 13.20 -12.88
CA LYS A 15 23.15 13.36 -12.68
C LYS A 15 22.39 12.03 -12.71
N ALA A 16 23.08 10.89 -12.74
CA ALA A 16 22.43 9.60 -12.89
C ALA A 16 23.21 8.48 -12.21
N ILE A 17 22.49 7.47 -11.74
CA ILE A 17 23.09 6.21 -11.29
C ILE A 17 22.96 5.21 -12.42
N VAL A 18 24.10 4.82 -12.99
CA VAL A 18 24.17 3.83 -14.06
C VAL A 18 24.33 2.44 -13.47
N VAL A 19 23.42 1.54 -13.83
CA VAL A 19 23.47 0.14 -13.44
C VAL A 19 24.01 -0.64 -14.63
N SER A 20 25.08 -1.39 -14.47
CA SER A 20 25.65 -2.25 -15.51
C SER A 20 25.77 -3.70 -15.05
N ARG A 21 25.85 -4.64 -16.01
CA ARG A 21 25.98 -6.08 -15.78
C ARG A 21 27.23 -6.64 -16.42
N ALA A 22 27.80 -7.66 -15.83
CA ALA A 22 29.04 -8.26 -16.30
C ALA A 22 28.88 -9.08 -17.59
N ASN A 23 27.70 -9.70 -17.81
CA ASN A 23 27.40 -10.51 -18.98
C ASN A 23 25.91 -10.52 -19.32
N ASP A 24 25.53 -11.12 -20.47
CA ASP A 24 24.16 -11.18 -20.98
C ASP A 24 23.42 -12.48 -20.64
N GLN A 25 23.90 -13.24 -19.66
CA GLN A 25 23.21 -14.43 -19.18
C GLN A 25 21.83 -14.07 -18.62
N LYS A 26 20.88 -15.00 -18.70
CA LYS A 26 19.47 -14.80 -18.28
C LYS A 26 19.37 -14.28 -16.83
N GLU A 27 20.19 -14.82 -15.95
CA GLU A 27 20.23 -14.44 -14.55
C GLU A 27 20.72 -12.99 -14.36
N GLN A 28 21.82 -12.62 -15.04
CA GLN A 28 22.39 -11.27 -14.95
C GLN A 28 21.46 -10.21 -15.55
N ARG A 29 20.71 -10.55 -16.58
CA ARG A 29 19.69 -9.67 -17.15
C ARG A 29 18.53 -9.44 -16.14
N ALA A 30 18.10 -10.50 -15.45
CA ALA A 30 17.06 -10.39 -14.41
C ALA A 30 17.52 -9.54 -13.22
N LEU A 31 18.73 -9.79 -12.71
CA LEU A 31 19.33 -9.04 -11.60
C LEU A 31 19.58 -7.56 -11.95
N HIS A 32 20.00 -7.27 -13.18
CA HIS A 32 20.15 -5.92 -13.69
C HIS A 32 18.82 -5.15 -13.65
N GLY A 33 17.74 -5.76 -14.18
CA GLY A 33 16.41 -5.14 -14.15
C GLY A 33 15.88 -4.91 -12.74
N LEU A 34 16.06 -5.91 -11.86
CA LEU A 34 15.68 -5.81 -10.44
C LEU A 34 16.44 -4.68 -9.74
N THR A 35 17.77 -4.66 -9.87
CA THR A 35 18.60 -3.66 -9.20
C THR A 35 18.27 -2.24 -9.69
N ARG A 36 18.08 -2.06 -11.00
CA ARG A 36 17.65 -0.78 -11.56
C ARG A 36 16.32 -0.30 -10.96
N ALA A 37 15.32 -1.21 -10.88
CA ALA A 37 14.02 -0.86 -10.33
C ALA A 37 14.10 -0.50 -8.84
N LEU A 38 14.89 -1.23 -8.05
CA LEU A 38 15.09 -0.96 -6.63
C LEU A 38 15.80 0.38 -6.41
N VAL A 39 16.87 0.66 -7.16
CA VAL A 39 17.59 1.93 -7.07
C VAL A 39 16.67 3.10 -7.46
N ALA A 40 15.92 2.97 -8.55
CA ALA A 40 14.94 3.99 -8.95
C ALA A 40 13.89 4.25 -7.87
N ASN A 41 13.36 3.17 -7.24
CA ASN A 41 12.43 3.33 -6.12
C ASN A 41 13.08 4.04 -4.92
N MET A 42 14.35 3.77 -4.61
CA MET A 42 15.05 4.47 -3.53
C MET A 42 15.22 5.96 -3.82
N VAL A 43 15.60 6.31 -5.04
CA VAL A 43 15.75 7.72 -5.44
C VAL A 43 14.41 8.44 -5.34
N THR A 44 13.34 7.87 -5.90
CA THR A 44 11.99 8.44 -5.81
C THR A 44 11.52 8.54 -4.35
N GLY A 45 11.80 7.50 -3.54
CA GLY A 45 11.40 7.48 -2.14
C GLY A 45 12.04 8.58 -1.29
N VAL A 46 13.30 8.92 -1.57
CA VAL A 46 14.01 10.00 -0.85
C VAL A 46 13.61 11.38 -1.38
N SER A 47 13.31 11.52 -2.68
CA SER A 47 12.96 12.82 -3.29
C SER A 47 11.50 13.20 -3.08
N GLU A 48 10.56 12.28 -3.35
CA GLU A 48 9.12 12.55 -3.38
C GLU A 48 8.36 11.77 -2.30
N GLY A 49 8.90 10.62 -1.87
CA GLY A 49 8.20 9.67 -1.02
C GLY A 49 7.16 8.84 -1.78
N PHE A 50 6.61 7.86 -1.09
CA PHE A 50 5.51 7.03 -1.60
C PHE A 50 4.27 7.22 -0.74
N THR A 51 3.12 7.27 -1.40
CA THR A 51 1.82 7.40 -0.76
C THR A 51 0.87 6.31 -1.22
N ARG A 52 0.05 5.80 -0.30
CA ARG A 52 -1.08 4.92 -0.60
C ARG A 52 -2.30 5.39 0.17
N GLN A 53 -3.38 5.59 -0.56
CA GLN A 53 -4.65 6.01 0.01
C GLN A 53 -5.58 4.81 0.15
N LEU A 54 -6.21 4.70 1.31
CA LEU A 54 -7.20 3.70 1.67
C LEU A 54 -8.51 4.40 2.05
N ASP A 55 -9.61 3.92 1.54
CA ASP A 55 -10.95 4.40 1.87
C ASP A 55 -11.69 3.37 2.73
N LEU A 56 -12.23 3.83 3.85
CA LEU A 56 -13.05 3.05 4.74
C LEU A 56 -14.52 3.23 4.33
N VAL A 57 -15.13 2.18 3.83
CA VAL A 57 -16.51 2.20 3.35
C VAL A 57 -17.39 1.38 4.29
N GLY A 58 -18.35 2.02 4.92
CA GLY A 58 -19.30 1.38 5.83
C GLY A 58 -19.84 2.34 6.88
N ILE A 59 -21.07 2.10 7.35
CA ILE A 59 -21.65 2.89 8.44
C ILE A 59 -20.88 2.58 9.72
N GLY A 60 -20.40 3.63 10.40
CA GLY A 60 -19.62 3.49 11.64
C GLY A 60 -18.16 3.09 11.43
N TYR A 61 -17.67 3.00 10.18
CA TYR A 61 -16.25 2.78 9.91
C TYR A 61 -15.51 4.10 10.00
N THR A 62 -14.56 4.18 10.92
CA THR A 62 -13.77 5.39 11.17
C THR A 62 -12.31 5.04 11.42
N VAL A 63 -11.45 6.00 11.13
CA VAL A 63 -10.05 5.97 11.50
C VAL A 63 -9.71 7.24 12.27
N GLU A 64 -9.08 7.11 13.41
CA GLU A 64 -8.63 8.21 14.25
C GLU A 64 -7.12 8.15 14.40
N GLN A 65 -6.49 9.31 14.29
CA GLN A 65 -5.05 9.42 14.51
C GLN A 65 -4.77 9.56 16.01
N LYS A 66 -3.83 8.77 16.52
CA LYS A 66 -3.35 8.80 17.91
C LYS A 66 -1.83 8.99 17.92
N GLY A 67 -1.40 10.24 17.79
CA GLY A 67 0.02 10.55 17.60
C GLY A 67 0.51 10.04 16.24
N ASN A 68 1.47 9.14 16.23
CA ASN A 68 1.96 8.49 15.00
C ASN A 68 1.16 7.24 14.61
N ASP A 69 0.36 6.71 15.53
CA ASP A 69 -0.43 5.50 15.37
C ASP A 69 -1.87 5.82 14.95
N ILE A 70 -2.64 4.78 14.60
CA ILE A 70 -4.04 4.91 14.23
C ILE A 70 -4.93 3.94 15.01
N LEU A 71 -6.14 4.41 15.30
CA LEU A 71 -7.23 3.61 15.85
C LEU A 71 -8.28 3.41 14.77
N LEU A 72 -8.58 2.16 14.45
CA LEU A 72 -9.48 1.76 13.39
C LEU A 72 -10.75 1.16 13.97
N ASN A 73 -11.91 1.74 13.67
CA ASN A 73 -13.22 1.16 13.92
C ASN A 73 -13.76 0.58 12.62
N LEU A 74 -13.79 -0.75 12.52
CA LEU A 74 -14.13 -1.48 11.29
C LEU A 74 -15.34 -2.40 11.47
N GLY A 75 -16.26 -2.05 12.39
CA GLY A 75 -17.46 -2.81 12.66
C GLY A 75 -17.21 -4.13 13.43
N PHE A 76 -16.11 -4.21 14.16
CA PHE A 76 -15.85 -5.23 15.18
C PHE A 76 -16.37 -4.75 16.54
N SER A 77 -16.50 -5.66 17.52
CA SER A 77 -16.87 -5.34 18.89
C SER A 77 -15.83 -4.48 19.63
N HIS A 78 -14.62 -4.39 19.10
CA HIS A 78 -13.50 -3.61 19.63
C HIS A 78 -12.83 -2.79 18.52
N ALA A 79 -12.23 -1.67 18.91
CA ALA A 79 -11.39 -0.90 18.02
C ALA A 79 -10.01 -1.58 17.84
N ILE A 80 -9.43 -1.46 16.66
CA ILE A 80 -8.12 -2.01 16.35
C ILE A 80 -7.08 -0.89 16.44
N TYR A 81 -6.15 -1.04 17.37
CA TYR A 81 -4.99 -0.16 17.45
C TYR A 81 -3.89 -0.67 16.52
N PHE A 82 -3.45 0.19 15.61
CA PHE A 82 -2.40 -0.14 14.65
C PHE A 82 -1.20 0.78 14.87
N GLN A 83 -0.10 0.18 15.33
CA GLN A 83 1.14 0.88 15.58
C GLN A 83 1.89 1.13 14.27
N ALA A 84 2.30 2.38 14.05
CA ALA A 84 3.09 2.77 12.89
C ALA A 84 4.52 2.20 12.98
N PRO A 85 5.02 1.55 11.93
CA PRO A 85 6.46 1.35 11.78
C PRO A 85 7.18 2.70 11.75
N PRO A 86 8.46 2.78 12.19
CA PRO A 86 9.19 4.05 12.33
C PRO A 86 9.36 4.84 11.01
N GLU A 87 9.23 4.17 9.87
CA GLU A 87 9.39 4.75 8.53
C GLU A 87 8.07 5.16 7.87
N ILE A 88 6.95 5.05 8.60
CA ILE A 88 5.59 5.29 8.08
C ILE A 88 4.94 6.44 8.84
N GLU A 89 4.33 7.32 8.08
CA GLU A 89 3.44 8.38 8.56
C GLU A 89 2.01 8.13 8.09
N PHE A 90 1.06 8.33 9.00
CA PHE A 90 -0.36 8.25 8.70
C PHE A 90 -0.96 9.65 8.67
N GLU A 91 -1.77 9.91 7.64
CA GLU A 91 -2.64 11.07 7.59
C GLU A 91 -4.09 10.64 7.48
N VAL A 92 -4.93 11.19 8.33
CA VAL A 92 -6.35 10.92 8.36
C VAL A 92 -7.12 12.12 7.82
N SER A 93 -8.07 11.88 6.92
CA SER A 93 -8.93 12.94 6.40
C SER A 93 -9.86 13.50 7.48
N LYS A 94 -10.33 14.77 7.28
CA LYS A 94 -11.28 15.43 8.19
C LYS A 94 -12.58 14.66 8.44
N ARG A 95 -12.95 13.74 7.55
CA ARG A 95 -14.15 12.90 7.68
C ARG A 95 -13.88 11.56 8.38
N ASN A 96 -12.64 11.28 8.79
CA ASN A 96 -12.23 10.02 9.43
C ASN A 96 -12.54 8.75 8.60
N THR A 97 -12.69 8.88 7.29
CA THR A 97 -13.03 7.78 6.38
C THR A 97 -11.96 7.48 5.34
N THR A 98 -10.95 8.33 5.26
CA THR A 98 -9.83 8.14 4.33
C THR A 98 -8.53 8.19 5.11
N LEU A 99 -7.69 7.19 4.88
CA LEU A 99 -6.37 7.05 5.47
C LEU A 99 -5.32 7.13 4.36
N VAL A 100 -4.35 8.00 4.51
CA VAL A 100 -3.18 8.07 3.64
C VAL A 100 -1.98 7.51 4.39
N VAL A 101 -1.32 6.54 3.80
CA VAL A 101 -0.10 5.91 4.30
C VAL A 101 1.06 6.50 3.51
N LYS A 102 1.99 7.16 4.18
CA LYS A 102 3.17 7.79 3.58
C LYS A 102 4.45 7.16 4.10
N GLY A 103 5.47 7.12 3.27
CA GLY A 103 6.79 6.64 3.67
C GLY A 103 7.83 6.71 2.55
N ILE A 104 9.08 6.53 2.93
CA ILE A 104 10.23 6.56 2.01
C ILE A 104 10.35 5.23 1.25
N ASP A 105 10.07 4.10 1.92
CA ASP A 105 10.19 2.78 1.31
C ASP A 105 8.87 2.31 0.72
N LYS A 106 8.85 2.14 -0.62
CA LYS A 106 7.69 1.63 -1.36
C LYS A 106 7.20 0.27 -0.87
N GLN A 107 8.11 -0.61 -0.45
CA GLN A 107 7.76 -1.96 0.03
C GLN A 107 7.05 -1.87 1.37
N VAL A 108 7.57 -1.08 2.31
CA VAL A 108 6.98 -0.90 3.64
C VAL A 108 5.61 -0.23 3.53
N VAL A 109 5.50 0.85 2.73
CA VAL A 109 4.21 1.53 2.47
C VAL A 109 3.19 0.56 1.88
N GLY A 110 3.59 -0.25 0.89
CA GLY A 110 2.73 -1.25 0.27
C GLY A 110 2.29 -2.34 1.24
N GLN A 111 3.21 -2.85 2.06
CA GLN A 111 2.95 -3.88 3.05
C GLN A 111 2.00 -3.41 4.16
N VAL A 112 2.24 -2.21 4.70
CA VAL A 112 1.38 -1.60 5.73
C VAL A 112 -0.03 -1.37 5.18
N ALA A 113 -0.14 -0.78 3.99
CA ALA A 113 -1.44 -0.56 3.36
C ALA A 113 -2.19 -1.89 3.10
N ALA A 114 -1.50 -2.92 2.62
CA ALA A 114 -2.08 -4.25 2.42
C ALA A 114 -2.52 -4.90 3.74
N LYS A 115 -1.75 -4.74 4.82
CA LYS A 115 -2.10 -5.26 6.14
C LYS A 115 -3.34 -4.57 6.69
N ILE A 116 -3.44 -3.24 6.60
CA ILE A 116 -4.64 -2.49 7.03
C ILE A 116 -5.86 -2.93 6.20
N ARG A 117 -5.73 -3.06 4.88
CA ARG A 117 -6.80 -3.56 4.02
C ARG A 117 -7.23 -4.99 4.38
N SER A 118 -6.31 -5.84 4.81
CA SER A 118 -6.60 -7.22 5.17
C SER A 118 -7.41 -7.36 6.46
N LEU A 119 -7.40 -6.36 7.35
CA LEU A 119 -8.19 -6.36 8.59
C LEU A 119 -9.70 -6.46 8.29
N ARG A 120 -10.15 -5.77 7.25
CA ARG A 120 -11.54 -5.85 6.79
C ARG A 120 -11.59 -5.67 5.27
N LYS A 121 -11.44 -6.75 4.52
CA LYS A 121 -11.53 -6.74 3.06
C LYS A 121 -12.91 -6.26 2.60
N PRO A 122 -13.02 -5.56 1.45
CA PRO A 122 -14.30 -5.15 0.93
C PRO A 122 -15.17 -6.36 0.60
N GLU A 123 -16.41 -6.33 1.04
CA GLU A 123 -17.39 -7.38 0.75
C GLU A 123 -17.97 -7.23 -0.67
N PRO A 124 -18.39 -8.33 -1.32
CA PRO A 124 -18.84 -8.27 -2.71
C PRO A 124 -20.26 -7.74 -2.90
N TYR A 125 -21.07 -7.55 -1.85
CA TYR A 125 -22.47 -7.14 -1.98
C TYR A 125 -22.65 -5.62 -1.86
N LYS A 126 -22.36 -5.04 -0.71
CA LYS A 126 -22.47 -3.60 -0.46
C LYS A 126 -21.14 -2.86 -0.59
N GLY A 127 -20.02 -3.60 -0.70
CA GLY A 127 -18.68 -3.05 -0.82
C GLY A 127 -18.14 -2.46 0.49
N LYS A 128 -18.70 -2.85 1.65
CA LYS A 128 -18.22 -2.43 2.97
C LYS A 128 -16.87 -3.05 3.26
N GLY A 129 -15.94 -2.25 3.76
CA GLY A 129 -14.58 -2.69 4.07
C GLY A 129 -13.56 -1.59 3.81
N VAL A 130 -12.29 -1.93 3.92
CA VAL A 130 -11.16 -1.08 3.59
C VAL A 130 -10.69 -1.44 2.18
N ARG A 131 -10.63 -0.44 1.29
CA ARG A 131 -10.18 -0.60 -0.09
C ARG A 131 -9.16 0.46 -0.47
N TYR A 132 -8.39 0.22 -1.51
CA TYR A 132 -7.60 1.30 -2.11
C TYR A 132 -8.53 2.30 -2.80
N SER A 133 -8.16 3.57 -2.84
CA SER A 133 -9.01 4.62 -3.47
C SER A 133 -9.29 4.37 -4.94
N ASN A 134 -8.37 3.74 -5.64
CA ASN A 134 -8.48 3.37 -7.06
C ASN A 134 -8.91 1.92 -7.29
N GLU A 135 -9.31 1.18 -6.24
CA GLU A 135 -9.73 -0.22 -6.35
C GLU A 135 -11.19 -0.34 -6.81
N TYR A 136 -11.39 -0.99 -7.93
CA TYR A 136 -12.73 -1.39 -8.37
C TYR A 136 -13.13 -2.68 -7.64
N VAL A 137 -14.18 -2.61 -6.82
CA VAL A 137 -14.76 -3.77 -6.14
C VAL A 137 -15.93 -4.30 -6.97
N GLN A 138 -15.75 -5.47 -7.56
CA GLN A 138 -16.82 -6.14 -8.30
C GLN A 138 -17.93 -6.54 -7.33
N ARG A 139 -19.15 -6.01 -7.56
CA ARG A 139 -20.32 -6.31 -6.74
C ARG A 139 -21.09 -7.46 -7.32
N LYS A 140 -21.59 -8.34 -6.44
CA LYS A 140 -22.52 -9.42 -6.78
C LYS A 140 -23.94 -8.96 -6.45
N ALA A 141 -24.91 -9.38 -7.28
CA ALA A 141 -26.33 -9.23 -6.94
C ALA A 141 -26.62 -10.10 -5.72
N GLY A 142 -27.27 -9.53 -4.69
CA GLY A 142 -27.81 -10.29 -3.58
C GLY A 142 -28.98 -11.19 -4.02
N LYS A 143 -29.49 -12.02 -3.12
CA LYS A 143 -30.75 -12.73 -3.38
C LYS A 143 -31.84 -11.71 -3.65
N THR A 144 -32.41 -11.71 -4.84
CA THR A 144 -33.71 -11.10 -5.10
C THR A 144 -34.73 -11.89 -4.28
N VAL A 145 -35.35 -11.23 -3.30
CA VAL A 145 -36.58 -11.77 -2.69
C VAL A 145 -37.56 -11.82 -3.85
N GLY A 146 -37.86 -13.04 -4.32
CA GLY A 146 -38.88 -13.22 -5.34
C GLY A 146 -40.15 -12.54 -4.87
N SER A 147 -40.62 -11.56 -5.60
CA SER A 147 -41.97 -11.06 -5.45
C SER A 147 -42.88 -12.28 -5.71
N ALA A 148 -43.45 -12.83 -4.66
CA ALA A 148 -44.59 -13.67 -4.79
C ALA A 148 -45.67 -12.81 -5.45
N ALA A 149 -45.83 -12.96 -6.76
CA ALA A 149 -47.00 -12.48 -7.43
C ALA A 149 -48.17 -13.31 -6.88
N ALA A 150 -49.05 -12.65 -6.16
CA ALA A 150 -50.37 -13.13 -5.87
C ALA A 150 -51.18 -13.11 -7.17
#